data_9dde8533dcf2dd90d31ecd01ad88007b
#
_entry.id   9dde8533dcf2dd90d31ecd01ad88007b
#
_cell.length_a   1.000
_cell.length_b   1.000
_cell.length_c   1.000
_cell.angle_alpha   90.00
_cell.angle_beta   90.00
_cell.angle_gamma   90.00
#
_symmetry.space_group_name_H-M   'P 1'
#
loop_
_entity.id
_entity.type
_entity.pdbx_description
1 polymer ?
#
loop_
_entity_poly.entity_id
_entity_poly.type
_entity_poly.pdbx_seq_one_letter_code
_entity_poly.pdbx_strand_id
1 'polypeptide(L)'
;MNLDDIARSPHFTEHADLADPARLHPPRPRQPSADLLHLTAAVEDPALPLSDRLAAGGMLALFGDPRITPVPAVCFVPGAAVPIGLPAEETGYVTRAWADRGVEESWILKETPEHTVEIADFFIARYPVTNGEWRDFLADTGLEDRPATWYLGAYPWDRSNHPVAGIRPEHADHYARWLSERTGHPWRLPTEAEWEYAAKGPEGRPYPWKGGFDADAANTRESGVHTTTPVGAFPAGRAPFGAYDMGGNVEEFTADDYAPYPGGEHVADHLVESMGAYRVARGGSFSRFGDLTRTRRRHGAFPGPLYPVGFRLATSERPS
;
A
#
# COMPACT_ATOMS: atom_id res chain seq x y z
N MET A 1 -22.77 -6.62 -12.64
CA MET A 1 -22.00 -7.78 -13.15
C MET A 1 -20.56 -7.47 -12.79
N ASN A 2 -19.97 -8.28 -11.90
CA ASN A 2 -18.61 -8.04 -11.47
C ASN A 2 -17.63 -8.76 -12.43
N LEU A 3 -16.34 -8.39 -12.45
CA LEU A 3 -15.35 -8.99 -13.35
C LEU A 3 -15.17 -10.50 -13.09
N ASP A 4 -15.34 -10.95 -11.84
CA ASP A 4 -15.29 -12.38 -11.49
C ASP A 4 -16.48 -13.15 -12.08
N ASP A 5 -17.69 -12.53 -12.11
CA ASP A 5 -18.86 -13.14 -12.72
C ASP A 5 -18.67 -13.28 -14.23
N ILE A 6 -18.03 -12.28 -14.86
CA ILE A 6 -17.65 -12.34 -16.27
C ILE A 6 -16.62 -13.44 -16.49
N ALA A 7 -15.55 -13.45 -15.67
CA ALA A 7 -14.47 -14.42 -15.79
C ALA A 7 -14.94 -15.88 -15.56
N ARG A 8 -16.00 -16.11 -14.78
CA ARG A 8 -16.58 -17.43 -14.54
C ARG A 8 -17.72 -17.79 -15.49
N SER A 9 -18.10 -16.89 -16.38
CA SER A 9 -19.19 -17.13 -17.33
C SER A 9 -18.77 -18.17 -18.37
N PRO A 10 -19.58 -19.24 -18.61
CA PRO A 10 -19.29 -20.22 -19.64
C PRO A 10 -19.35 -19.65 -21.07
N HIS A 11 -19.84 -18.43 -21.22
CA HIS A 11 -19.89 -17.70 -22.48
C HIS A 11 -18.62 -16.86 -22.74
N PHE A 12 -17.73 -16.74 -21.74
CA PHE A 12 -16.45 -16.05 -21.88
C PHE A 12 -15.35 -17.10 -21.98
N THR A 13 -14.93 -17.40 -23.20
CA THR A 13 -13.82 -18.34 -23.47
C THR A 13 -12.45 -17.70 -23.27
N GLU A 14 -12.41 -16.42 -22.90
CA GLU A 14 -11.19 -15.63 -22.80
C GLU A 14 -10.49 -15.73 -21.45
N HIS A 15 -10.99 -16.52 -20.50
CA HIS A 15 -10.32 -16.63 -19.20
C HIS A 15 -8.90 -17.21 -19.32
N ALA A 16 -8.69 -18.17 -20.23
CA ALA A 16 -7.37 -18.75 -20.45
C ALA A 16 -6.37 -17.69 -20.91
N ASP A 17 -6.85 -16.66 -21.61
CA ASP A 17 -6.01 -15.58 -22.11
C ASP A 17 -5.62 -14.57 -21.02
N LEU A 18 -6.30 -14.55 -19.88
CA LEU A 18 -5.95 -13.65 -18.78
C LEU A 18 -4.57 -13.96 -18.18
N ALA A 19 -4.16 -15.23 -18.25
CA ALA A 19 -2.86 -15.69 -17.80
C ALA A 19 -1.78 -15.63 -18.90
N ASP A 20 -2.12 -15.21 -20.13
CA ASP A 20 -1.18 -15.15 -21.25
C ASP A 20 0.03 -14.27 -20.89
N PRO A 21 1.28 -14.85 -20.92
CA PRO A 21 2.49 -14.08 -20.68
C PRO A 21 2.67 -12.89 -21.63
N ALA A 22 2.13 -12.93 -22.83
CA ALA A 22 2.18 -11.82 -23.79
C ALA A 22 1.51 -10.55 -23.23
N ARG A 23 0.51 -10.69 -22.34
CA ARG A 23 -0.17 -9.56 -21.67
C ARG A 23 0.69 -8.84 -20.63
N LEU A 24 1.84 -9.41 -20.29
CA LEU A 24 2.84 -8.77 -19.43
C LEU A 24 3.81 -7.88 -20.22
N HIS A 25 3.81 -7.97 -21.54
CA HIS A 25 4.72 -7.24 -22.41
C HIS A 25 4.00 -6.07 -23.11
N PRO A 26 4.14 -4.83 -22.62
CA PRO A 26 3.58 -3.68 -23.30
C PRO A 26 4.30 -3.42 -24.63
N PRO A 27 3.63 -2.79 -25.59
CA PRO A 27 4.32 -2.22 -26.73
C PRO A 27 5.36 -1.23 -26.20
N ARG A 28 6.64 -1.42 -26.58
CA ARG A 28 7.71 -0.54 -26.14
C ARG A 28 7.50 0.84 -26.74
N PRO A 29 7.26 1.89 -25.95
CA PRO A 29 7.27 3.24 -26.47
C PRO A 29 8.67 3.58 -26.98
N ARG A 30 8.78 4.34 -28.08
CA ARG A 30 10.06 4.90 -28.50
C ARG A 30 10.54 5.83 -27.39
N GLN A 31 11.77 5.63 -26.90
CA GLN A 31 12.34 6.49 -25.87
C GLN A 31 12.27 7.95 -26.32
N PRO A 32 11.60 8.83 -25.59
CA PRO A 32 11.79 10.26 -25.77
C PRO A 32 13.15 10.65 -25.23
N SER A 33 13.67 11.75 -25.71
CA SER A 33 14.83 12.43 -25.14
C SER A 33 14.52 13.16 -23.81
N ALA A 34 13.49 12.72 -23.06
CA ALA A 34 13.09 13.33 -21.81
C ALA A 34 14.15 13.07 -20.72
N ASP A 35 14.51 14.12 -20.00
CA ASP A 35 15.33 13.98 -18.80
C ASP A 35 14.51 13.31 -17.69
N LEU A 36 14.68 11.99 -17.56
CA LEU A 36 13.96 11.18 -16.58
C LEU A 36 14.27 11.64 -15.13
N LEU A 37 15.47 12.15 -14.88
CA LEU A 37 15.84 12.66 -13.55
C LEU A 37 15.04 13.93 -13.21
N HIS A 38 14.81 14.79 -14.18
CA HIS A 38 13.93 15.95 -13.98
C HIS A 38 12.50 15.53 -13.67
N LEU A 39 11.98 14.53 -14.38
CA LEU A 39 10.63 13.98 -14.11
C LEU A 39 10.53 13.34 -12.72
N THR A 40 11.55 12.62 -12.25
CA THR A 40 11.55 12.06 -10.89
C THR A 40 11.49 13.14 -9.81
N ALA A 41 12.26 14.22 -10.00
CA ALA A 41 12.22 15.36 -9.09
C ALA A 41 10.83 16.02 -9.11
N ALA A 42 10.21 16.17 -10.29
CA ALA A 42 8.90 16.78 -10.42
C ALA A 42 7.77 15.99 -9.72
N VAL A 43 7.82 14.65 -9.75
CA VAL A 43 6.80 13.83 -9.04
C VAL A 43 6.82 14.10 -7.54
N GLU A 44 7.97 14.29 -6.95
CA GLU A 44 8.16 14.46 -5.49
C GLU A 44 8.30 15.93 -5.07
N ASP A 45 8.06 16.89 -5.94
CA ASP A 45 8.13 18.32 -5.64
C ASP A 45 6.83 18.83 -5.02
N PRO A 46 6.81 19.19 -3.71
CA PRO A 46 5.61 19.71 -3.07
C PRO A 46 5.21 21.12 -3.57
N ALA A 47 6.10 21.82 -4.28
CA ALA A 47 5.79 23.12 -4.84
C ALA A 47 5.01 23.05 -6.17
N LEU A 48 5.01 21.88 -6.83
CA LEU A 48 4.26 21.69 -8.06
C LEU A 48 2.79 21.32 -7.79
N PRO A 49 1.86 21.74 -8.64
CA PRO A 49 0.48 21.25 -8.61
C PRO A 49 0.39 19.73 -8.74
N LEU A 50 -0.62 19.11 -8.14
CA LEU A 50 -0.83 17.66 -8.25
C LEU A 50 -0.91 17.19 -9.72
N SER A 51 -1.60 17.96 -10.59
CA SER A 51 -1.69 17.66 -12.03
C SER A 51 -0.33 17.50 -12.70
N ASP A 52 0.63 18.33 -12.35
CA ASP A 52 1.97 18.33 -12.96
C ASP A 52 2.79 17.14 -12.42
N ARG A 53 2.66 16.82 -11.12
CA ARG A 53 3.25 15.63 -10.51
C ARG A 53 2.70 14.36 -11.13
N LEU A 54 1.38 14.28 -11.38
CA LEU A 54 0.75 13.14 -12.03
C LEU A 54 1.19 13.01 -13.50
N ALA A 55 1.28 14.12 -14.22
CA ALA A 55 1.78 14.11 -15.60
C ALA A 55 3.24 13.62 -15.68
N ALA A 56 4.11 14.13 -14.80
CA ALA A 56 5.50 13.66 -14.72
C ALA A 56 5.57 12.15 -14.39
N GLY A 57 4.78 11.68 -13.41
CA GLY A 57 4.70 10.27 -13.05
C GLY A 57 4.17 9.38 -14.17
N GLY A 58 3.17 9.85 -14.93
CA GLY A 58 2.66 9.14 -16.12
C GLY A 58 3.73 8.99 -17.21
N MET A 59 4.55 10.02 -17.44
CA MET A 59 5.70 9.92 -18.35
C MET A 59 6.71 8.89 -17.85
N LEU A 60 7.03 8.88 -16.55
CA LEU A 60 7.93 7.88 -15.97
C LEU A 60 7.35 6.46 -16.08
N ALA A 61 6.04 6.28 -15.92
CA ALA A 61 5.39 4.98 -16.12
C ALA A 61 5.64 4.42 -17.52
N LEU A 62 5.59 5.28 -18.55
CA LEU A 62 5.78 4.90 -19.96
C LEU A 62 7.23 4.63 -20.34
N PHE A 63 8.15 5.41 -19.79
CA PHE A 63 9.56 5.41 -20.24
C PHE A 63 10.53 4.74 -19.28
N GLY A 64 10.04 4.28 -18.15
CA GLY A 64 10.81 3.72 -17.05
C GLY A 64 11.03 4.74 -15.94
N ASP A 65 10.72 4.36 -14.73
CA ASP A 65 10.90 5.19 -13.53
C ASP A 65 12.22 4.83 -12.84
N PRO A 66 13.24 5.70 -12.86
CA PRO A 66 14.54 5.40 -12.26
C PRO A 66 14.51 5.21 -10.73
N ARG A 67 13.41 5.59 -10.07
CA ARG A 67 13.21 5.38 -8.62
C ARG A 67 12.89 3.94 -8.28
N ILE A 68 12.40 3.17 -9.28
CA ILE A 68 12.04 1.76 -9.13
C ILE A 68 13.20 0.91 -9.65
N THR A 69 13.86 0.25 -8.73
CA THR A 69 15.10 -0.51 -8.99
C THR A 69 14.93 -1.96 -8.55
N PRO A 70 15.70 -2.92 -9.11
CA PRO A 70 15.60 -4.34 -8.76
C PRO A 70 15.79 -4.64 -7.26
N VAL A 71 16.58 -3.82 -6.57
CA VAL A 71 16.66 -3.80 -5.11
C VAL A 71 15.90 -2.55 -4.64
N PRO A 72 14.78 -2.69 -3.91
CA PRO A 72 13.97 -1.55 -3.50
C PRO A 72 14.76 -0.53 -2.67
N ALA A 73 14.54 0.76 -2.95
CA ALA A 73 15.04 1.82 -2.10
C ALA A 73 14.39 1.74 -0.72
N VAL A 74 15.17 1.87 0.34
CA VAL A 74 14.70 1.71 1.72
C VAL A 74 14.99 2.93 2.59
N CYS A 75 14.18 3.08 3.64
CA CYS A 75 14.34 4.05 4.71
C CYS A 75 14.75 3.31 5.99
N PHE A 76 15.80 3.79 6.66
CA PHE A 76 16.19 3.24 7.96
C PHE A 76 15.22 3.70 9.05
N VAL A 77 14.77 2.76 9.87
CA VAL A 77 13.93 2.98 11.05
C VAL A 77 14.69 2.47 12.26
N PRO A 78 15.16 3.36 13.17
CA PRO A 78 15.88 2.95 14.36
C PRO A 78 14.96 2.23 15.33
N GLY A 79 15.46 1.18 15.95
CA GLY A 79 14.74 0.42 16.96
C GLY A 79 14.42 1.26 18.20
N ALA A 80 13.28 0.96 18.81
CA ALA A 80 12.82 1.64 20.03
C ALA A 80 11.74 0.82 20.74
N ALA A 81 11.50 1.14 22.02
CA ALA A 81 10.27 0.80 22.71
C ALA A 81 9.16 1.76 22.27
N VAL A 82 8.20 1.28 21.49
CA VAL A 82 7.20 2.12 20.81
C VAL A 82 5.81 1.85 21.37
N PRO A 83 5.06 2.88 21.83
CA PRO A 83 3.65 2.73 22.13
C PRO A 83 2.87 2.50 20.81
N ILE A 84 2.25 1.35 20.64
CA ILE A 84 1.46 0.92 19.47
C ILE A 84 -0.02 0.90 19.85
N GLY A 85 -0.88 1.32 18.94
CA GLY A 85 -2.32 1.39 19.16
C GLY A 85 -2.80 2.74 19.66
N LEU A 86 -4.05 2.78 20.08
CA LEU A 86 -4.76 3.98 20.54
C LEU A 86 -5.06 3.87 22.03
N PRO A 87 -4.79 4.92 22.84
CA PRO A 87 -5.30 4.98 24.20
C PRO A 87 -6.82 4.81 24.25
N ALA A 88 -7.33 3.96 25.14
CA ALA A 88 -8.75 3.60 25.16
C ALA A 88 -9.67 4.82 25.39
N GLU A 89 -9.21 5.81 26.12
CA GLU A 89 -9.92 7.07 26.38
C GLU A 89 -10.09 7.95 25.13
N GLU A 90 -9.28 7.74 24.09
CA GLU A 90 -9.37 8.49 22.83
C GLU A 90 -10.41 7.90 21.85
N THR A 91 -10.90 6.67 22.08
CA THR A 91 -11.86 5.98 21.21
C THR A 91 -13.05 6.84 20.85
N GLY A 92 -13.73 7.39 21.85
CA GLY A 92 -14.91 8.22 21.64
C GLY A 92 -14.62 9.55 20.92
N TYR A 93 -13.43 10.11 21.09
CA TYR A 93 -13.02 11.31 20.36
C TYR A 93 -12.82 10.99 18.87
N VAL A 94 -12.07 9.93 18.57
CA VAL A 94 -11.80 9.51 17.19
C VAL A 94 -13.08 9.13 16.47
N THR A 95 -13.97 8.35 17.10
CA THR A 95 -15.26 7.97 16.51
C THR A 95 -16.09 9.21 16.15
N ARG A 96 -16.21 10.18 17.07
CA ARG A 96 -16.96 11.41 16.79
C ARG A 96 -16.34 12.25 15.69
N ALA A 97 -15.00 12.30 15.59
CA ALA A 97 -14.29 13.07 14.57
C ALA A 97 -14.59 12.58 13.15
N TRP A 98 -14.99 11.31 12.98
CA TRP A 98 -15.25 10.69 11.69
C TRP A 98 -16.70 10.15 11.55
N ALA A 99 -17.59 10.52 12.46
CA ALA A 99 -18.98 10.03 12.45
C ALA A 99 -19.74 10.41 11.17
N ASP A 100 -19.45 11.56 10.59
CA ASP A 100 -20.03 12.03 9.32
C ASP A 100 -19.59 11.18 8.11
N ARG A 101 -18.54 10.37 8.25
CA ARG A 101 -18.04 9.39 7.27
C ARG A 101 -18.52 7.97 7.59
N GLY A 102 -19.39 7.80 8.57
CA GLY A 102 -19.94 6.49 8.95
C GLY A 102 -18.97 5.62 9.75
N VAL A 103 -17.95 6.20 10.38
CA VAL A 103 -17.05 5.44 11.24
C VAL A 103 -17.78 5.02 12.52
N GLU A 104 -17.73 3.73 12.82
CA GLU A 104 -18.35 3.13 14.00
C GLU A 104 -17.32 2.93 15.11
N GLU A 105 -17.78 3.01 16.37
CA GLU A 105 -16.92 2.83 17.52
C GLU A 105 -16.25 1.45 17.55
N SER A 106 -16.97 0.41 17.14
CA SER A 106 -16.45 -0.97 17.02
C SER A 106 -15.20 -1.05 16.16
N TRP A 107 -15.12 -0.23 15.10
CA TRP A 107 -13.94 -0.21 14.24
C TRP A 107 -12.74 0.41 14.93
N ILE A 108 -12.95 1.41 15.80
CA ILE A 108 -11.89 2.08 16.54
C ILE A 108 -11.43 1.25 17.73
N LEU A 109 -12.32 0.48 18.35
CA LEU A 109 -11.96 -0.44 19.45
C LEU A 109 -10.88 -1.45 19.06
N LYS A 110 -10.78 -1.83 17.78
CA LYS A 110 -9.69 -2.70 17.29
C LYS A 110 -8.29 -2.10 17.45
N GLU A 111 -8.22 -0.78 17.59
CA GLU A 111 -6.97 -0.05 17.74
C GLU A 111 -6.50 0.02 19.20
N THR A 112 -7.31 -0.46 20.15
CA THR A 112 -7.09 -0.33 21.60
C THR A 112 -6.78 -1.68 22.26
N PRO A 113 -6.13 -1.64 23.43
CA PRO A 113 -5.48 -0.50 24.06
C PRO A 113 -4.11 -0.19 23.44
N GLU A 114 -3.60 1.03 23.71
CA GLU A 114 -2.20 1.32 23.46
C GLU A 114 -1.33 0.43 24.34
N HIS A 115 -0.26 -0.14 23.76
CA HIS A 115 0.69 -1.00 24.44
C HIS A 115 2.09 -0.81 23.87
N THR A 116 3.13 -1.10 24.66
CA THR A 116 4.51 -0.93 24.22
C THR A 116 5.02 -2.17 23.51
N VAL A 117 5.65 -1.98 22.36
CA VAL A 117 6.32 -3.02 21.57
C VAL A 117 7.80 -2.66 21.41
N GLU A 118 8.69 -3.60 21.74
CA GLU A 118 10.12 -3.49 21.42
C GLU A 118 10.34 -3.77 19.94
N ILE A 119 10.76 -2.77 19.18
CA ILE A 119 11.05 -2.88 17.75
C ILE A 119 12.55 -2.76 17.56
N ALA A 120 13.18 -3.72 16.89
CA ALA A 120 14.59 -3.67 16.53
C ALA A 120 14.81 -2.71 15.34
N ASP A 121 16.08 -2.36 15.07
CA ASP A 121 16.43 -1.65 13.84
C ASP A 121 15.93 -2.43 12.61
N PHE A 122 15.33 -1.72 11.65
CA PHE A 122 14.90 -2.30 10.38
C PHE A 122 14.93 -1.27 9.26
N PHE A 123 14.73 -1.74 8.05
CA PHE A 123 14.58 -0.93 6.86
C PHE A 123 13.21 -1.18 6.26
N ILE A 124 12.49 -0.11 5.92
CA ILE A 124 11.19 -0.20 5.24
C ILE A 124 11.34 0.34 3.81
N ALA A 125 10.69 -0.31 2.85
CA ALA A 125 10.69 0.16 1.47
C ALA A 125 10.16 1.60 1.39
N ARG A 126 10.85 2.44 0.62
CA ARG A 126 10.48 3.84 0.42
C ARG A 126 9.10 3.98 -0.21
N TYR A 127 8.74 3.06 -1.10
CA TYR A 127 7.45 3.00 -1.79
C TYR A 127 6.79 1.64 -1.58
N PRO A 128 5.46 1.52 -1.75
CA PRO A 128 4.80 0.23 -1.93
C PRO A 128 5.28 -0.43 -3.23
N VAL A 129 5.17 -1.76 -3.30
CA VAL A 129 5.52 -2.53 -4.51
C VAL A 129 4.65 -2.09 -5.67
N THR A 130 5.27 -1.87 -6.83
CA THR A 130 4.63 -1.31 -8.02
C THR A 130 4.12 -2.39 -8.98
N ASN A 131 3.25 -1.99 -9.92
CA ASN A 131 2.79 -2.88 -11.00
C ASN A 131 3.96 -3.40 -11.87
N GLY A 132 5.00 -2.58 -12.07
CA GLY A 132 6.19 -3.00 -12.83
C GLY A 132 6.96 -4.11 -12.15
N GLU A 133 7.22 -3.96 -10.85
CA GLU A 133 7.88 -4.98 -10.03
C GLU A 133 7.05 -6.25 -9.93
N TRP A 134 5.73 -6.11 -9.77
CA TRP A 134 4.82 -7.26 -9.75
C TRP A 134 4.78 -8.01 -11.08
N ARG A 135 4.80 -7.30 -12.22
CA ARG A 135 4.92 -7.92 -13.55
C ARG A 135 6.17 -8.79 -13.64
N ASP A 136 7.31 -8.31 -13.17
CA ASP A 136 8.57 -9.05 -13.24
C ASP A 136 8.51 -10.31 -12.36
N PHE A 137 7.87 -10.24 -11.20
CA PHE A 137 7.58 -11.40 -10.36
C PHE A 137 6.70 -12.44 -11.09
N LEU A 138 5.60 -12.00 -11.72
CA LEU A 138 4.73 -12.91 -12.46
C LEU A 138 5.45 -13.56 -13.65
N ALA A 139 6.30 -12.80 -14.35
CA ALA A 139 7.07 -13.30 -15.48
C ALA A 139 8.10 -14.37 -15.06
N ASP A 140 8.77 -14.17 -13.92
CA ASP A 140 9.79 -15.08 -13.41
C ASP A 140 9.19 -16.35 -12.80
N THR A 141 8.05 -16.23 -12.10
CA THR A 141 7.46 -17.34 -11.34
C THR A 141 6.42 -18.14 -12.11
N GLY A 142 5.88 -17.57 -13.18
CA GLY A 142 4.75 -18.15 -13.91
C GLY A 142 3.43 -18.16 -13.11
N LEU A 143 3.32 -17.38 -12.04
CA LEU A 143 2.07 -17.26 -11.28
C LEU A 143 0.97 -16.70 -12.17
N GLU A 144 -0.13 -17.42 -12.28
CA GLU A 144 -1.24 -17.06 -13.17
C GLU A 144 -2.21 -16.04 -12.56
N ASP A 145 -2.23 -15.91 -11.22
CA ASP A 145 -3.15 -15.02 -10.53
C ASP A 145 -2.78 -13.55 -10.76
N ARG A 146 -3.67 -12.84 -11.41
CA ARG A 146 -3.48 -11.43 -11.77
C ARG A 146 -4.11 -10.52 -10.72
N PRO A 147 -3.52 -9.34 -10.45
CA PRO A 147 -4.15 -8.34 -9.60
C PRO A 147 -5.56 -8.01 -10.10
N ALA A 148 -6.55 -7.99 -9.18
CA ALA A 148 -7.94 -7.70 -9.54
C ALA A 148 -8.13 -6.28 -10.11
N THR A 149 -7.16 -5.40 -9.89
CA THR A 149 -7.14 -4.04 -10.46
C THR A 149 -6.61 -3.98 -11.90
N TRP A 150 -6.03 -5.06 -12.42
CA TRP A 150 -5.58 -5.12 -13.80
C TRP A 150 -6.76 -5.45 -14.72
N TYR A 151 -7.17 -4.46 -15.52
CA TYR A 151 -8.32 -4.63 -16.40
C TYR A 151 -8.12 -5.82 -17.36
N LEU A 152 -9.04 -6.78 -17.33
CA LEU A 152 -8.96 -8.03 -18.07
C LEU A 152 -7.63 -8.78 -17.88
N GLY A 153 -7.01 -8.70 -16.72
CA GLY A 153 -5.73 -9.32 -16.41
C GLY A 153 -4.53 -8.75 -17.19
N ALA A 154 -4.74 -7.69 -17.97
CA ALA A 154 -3.69 -7.06 -18.76
C ALA A 154 -2.82 -6.15 -17.88
N TYR A 155 -1.51 -6.25 -18.06
CA TYR A 155 -0.57 -5.37 -17.37
C TYR A 155 -0.82 -3.90 -17.71
N PRO A 156 -1.03 -3.02 -16.71
CA PRO A 156 -1.28 -1.61 -16.94
C PRO A 156 0.05 -0.86 -17.20
N TRP A 157 0.53 -0.91 -18.41
CA TRP A 157 1.82 -0.35 -18.81
C TRP A 157 1.93 1.16 -18.64
N ASP A 158 0.81 1.87 -18.66
CA ASP A 158 0.69 3.31 -18.38
C ASP A 158 0.69 3.63 -16.86
N ARG A 159 0.72 2.59 -16.01
CA ARG A 159 0.74 2.67 -14.55
C ARG A 159 1.81 1.76 -13.94
N SER A 160 2.93 1.58 -14.65
CA SER A 160 4.00 0.68 -14.22
C SER A 160 4.58 1.06 -12.85
N ASN A 161 4.63 2.35 -12.52
CA ASN A 161 5.11 2.92 -11.27
C ASN A 161 3.98 3.27 -10.27
N HIS A 162 2.77 2.79 -10.48
CA HIS A 162 1.72 2.85 -9.47
C HIS A 162 1.81 1.60 -8.58
N PRO A 163 1.33 1.67 -7.31
CA PRO A 163 1.27 0.50 -6.46
C PRO A 163 0.46 -0.64 -7.10
N VAL A 164 0.96 -1.85 -7.00
CA VAL A 164 0.14 -3.03 -7.26
C VAL A 164 -0.94 -3.15 -6.19
N ALA A 165 -2.15 -3.53 -6.57
CA ALA A 165 -3.25 -3.71 -5.64
C ALA A 165 -4.28 -4.74 -6.13
N GLY A 166 -5.12 -5.23 -5.22
CA GLY A 166 -6.07 -6.29 -5.54
C GLY A 166 -5.39 -7.64 -5.69
N ILE A 167 -4.38 -7.89 -4.84
CA ILE A 167 -3.66 -9.16 -4.72
C ILE A 167 -4.10 -9.90 -3.46
N ARG A 168 -3.78 -11.18 -3.37
CA ARG A 168 -3.98 -11.97 -2.15
C ARG A 168 -2.78 -11.84 -1.20
N PRO A 169 -3.00 -11.86 0.14
CA PRO A 169 -1.91 -11.69 1.11
C PRO A 169 -0.81 -12.76 0.99
N GLU A 170 -1.16 -14.02 0.70
CA GLU A 170 -0.18 -15.09 0.49
C GLU A 170 0.73 -14.86 -0.74
N HIS A 171 0.25 -14.09 -1.73
CA HIS A 171 1.07 -13.71 -2.89
C HIS A 171 2.03 -12.57 -2.55
N ALA A 172 1.69 -11.68 -1.61
CA ALA A 172 2.64 -10.70 -1.09
C ALA A 172 3.81 -11.39 -0.36
N ASP A 173 3.51 -12.42 0.45
CA ASP A 173 4.55 -13.24 1.09
C ASP A 173 5.40 -14.02 0.07
N HIS A 174 4.78 -14.51 -1.03
CA HIS A 174 5.49 -15.19 -2.11
C HIS A 174 6.41 -14.21 -2.85
N TYR A 175 5.95 -13.01 -3.14
CA TYR A 175 6.77 -11.95 -3.73
C TYR A 175 7.99 -11.64 -2.88
N ALA A 176 7.83 -11.49 -1.55
CA ALA A 176 8.93 -11.21 -0.65
C ALA A 176 10.00 -12.33 -0.65
N ARG A 177 9.57 -13.60 -0.66
CA ARG A 177 10.48 -14.76 -0.81
C ARG A 177 11.21 -14.76 -2.15
N TRP A 178 10.48 -14.57 -3.25
CA TRP A 178 11.06 -14.48 -4.60
C TRP A 178 12.12 -13.37 -4.68
N LEU A 179 11.82 -12.19 -4.15
CA LEU A 179 12.78 -11.09 -4.16
C LEU A 179 13.99 -11.37 -3.28
N SER A 180 13.79 -12.07 -2.16
CA SER A 180 14.90 -12.49 -1.28
C SER A 180 15.86 -13.43 -2.00
N GLU A 181 15.33 -14.42 -2.71
CA GLU A 181 16.14 -15.36 -3.50
C GLU A 181 16.87 -14.65 -4.65
N ARG A 182 16.21 -13.69 -5.29
CA ARG A 182 16.77 -12.94 -6.43
C ARG A 182 17.87 -11.96 -6.03
N THR A 183 17.74 -11.32 -4.86
CA THR A 183 18.63 -10.25 -4.43
C THR A 183 19.64 -10.66 -3.36
N GLY A 184 19.42 -11.80 -2.69
CA GLY A 184 20.22 -12.25 -1.56
C GLY A 184 19.96 -11.49 -0.24
N HIS A 185 18.90 -10.68 -0.17
CA HIS A 185 18.52 -9.93 1.04
C HIS A 185 17.24 -10.51 1.66
N PRO A 186 17.09 -10.51 3.00
CA PRO A 186 15.94 -11.12 3.68
C PRO A 186 14.71 -10.19 3.65
N TRP A 187 14.06 -10.09 2.48
CA TRP A 187 12.83 -9.32 2.32
C TRP A 187 11.63 -10.03 2.95
N ARG A 188 10.79 -9.25 3.57
CA ARG A 188 9.53 -9.68 4.19
C ARG A 188 8.51 -8.54 4.18
N LEU A 189 7.28 -8.81 4.55
CA LEU A 189 6.35 -7.76 4.91
C LEU A 189 6.76 -7.14 6.26
N PRO A 190 6.50 -5.85 6.50
CA PRO A 190 6.64 -5.28 7.84
C PRO A 190 5.63 -5.92 8.78
N THR A 191 5.98 -6.11 10.05
CA THR A 191 4.98 -6.37 11.06
C THR A 191 4.03 -5.17 11.19
N GLU A 192 2.84 -5.38 11.74
CA GLU A 192 1.88 -4.31 11.96
C GLU A 192 2.47 -3.19 12.83
N ALA A 193 3.23 -3.56 13.87
CA ALA A 193 3.90 -2.61 14.74
C ALA A 193 5.02 -1.84 14.03
N GLU A 194 5.82 -2.49 13.19
CA GLU A 194 6.84 -1.84 12.38
C GLU A 194 6.22 -0.85 11.39
N TRP A 195 5.12 -1.25 10.73
CA TRP A 195 4.41 -0.38 9.81
C TRP A 195 3.87 0.87 10.51
N GLU A 196 3.20 0.69 11.66
CA GLU A 196 2.66 1.79 12.45
C GLU A 196 3.77 2.74 12.92
N TYR A 197 4.87 2.19 13.43
CA TYR A 197 6.01 3.00 13.86
C TYR A 197 6.65 3.77 12.71
N ALA A 198 6.86 3.13 11.57
CA ALA A 198 7.39 3.79 10.38
C ALA A 198 6.50 4.95 9.92
N ALA A 199 5.17 4.79 10.02
CA ALA A 199 4.20 5.79 9.61
C ALA A 199 4.12 6.96 10.59
N LYS A 200 4.07 6.71 11.91
CA LYS A 200 3.85 7.76 12.93
C LYS A 200 5.14 8.40 13.45
N GLY A 201 6.27 7.72 13.30
CA GLY A 201 7.55 8.15 13.85
C GLY A 201 7.61 8.19 15.38
N PRO A 202 8.72 8.67 15.92
CA PRO A 202 8.92 8.77 17.37
C PRO A 202 8.01 9.82 18.03
N GLU A 203 7.48 10.76 17.24
CA GLU A 203 6.54 11.80 17.71
C GLU A 203 5.12 11.24 17.93
N GLY A 204 4.81 10.02 17.50
CA GLY A 204 3.49 9.40 17.64
C GLY A 204 2.39 10.09 16.82
N ARG A 205 2.72 10.57 15.61
CA ARG A 205 1.81 11.34 14.76
C ARG A 205 0.52 10.56 14.47
N PRO A 206 -0.64 11.22 14.46
CA PRO A 206 -1.90 10.58 14.10
C PRO A 206 -1.99 10.23 12.60
N TYR A 207 -1.23 10.92 11.75
CA TYR A 207 -1.07 10.69 10.30
C TYR A 207 0.43 10.61 9.96
N PRO A 208 0.82 10.04 8.81
CA PRO A 208 2.22 10.04 8.41
C PRO A 208 2.86 11.44 8.34
N TRP A 209 2.05 12.46 8.11
CA TRP A 209 2.45 13.88 8.11
C TRP A 209 2.16 14.59 9.42
N LYS A 210 2.58 15.83 9.55
CA LYS A 210 2.33 16.65 10.76
C LYS A 210 0.92 17.25 10.72
N GLY A 211 0.29 17.30 11.89
CA GLY A 211 -1.01 17.93 12.07
C GLY A 211 -2.20 16.98 11.89
N GLY A 212 -3.34 17.56 11.51
CA GLY A 212 -4.58 16.82 11.24
C GLY A 212 -4.63 16.20 9.85
N PHE A 213 -5.81 15.66 9.51
CA PHE A 213 -6.05 15.15 8.16
C PHE A 213 -5.90 16.27 7.12
N ASP A 214 -5.19 15.95 6.04
CA ASP A 214 -4.94 16.85 4.92
C ASP A 214 -5.13 16.06 3.61
N ALA A 215 -6.10 16.46 2.79
CA ALA A 215 -6.41 15.81 1.52
C ALA A 215 -5.31 16.00 0.46
N ASP A 216 -4.46 17.02 0.61
CA ASP A 216 -3.32 17.27 -0.28
C ASP A 216 -2.09 16.44 0.10
N ALA A 217 -2.11 15.80 1.27
CA ALA A 217 -1.04 14.95 1.75
C ALA A 217 -1.22 13.46 1.37
N ALA A 218 -2.40 13.04 0.91
CA ALA A 218 -2.68 11.64 0.65
C ALA A 218 -3.67 11.44 -0.51
N ASN A 219 -3.43 10.40 -1.32
CA ASN A 219 -4.40 9.96 -2.31
C ASN A 219 -5.51 9.15 -1.64
N THR A 220 -6.53 9.86 -1.16
CA THR A 220 -7.75 9.32 -0.59
C THR A 220 -8.95 9.74 -1.44
N ARG A 221 -10.16 9.34 -1.03
CA ARG A 221 -11.38 9.75 -1.71
C ARG A 221 -11.51 11.28 -1.79
N GLU A 222 -11.05 11.99 -0.77
CA GLU A 222 -11.09 13.45 -0.67
C GLU A 222 -10.16 14.15 -1.67
N SER A 223 -9.09 13.50 -2.13
CA SER A 223 -8.19 14.06 -3.15
C SER A 223 -8.86 14.22 -4.52
N GLY A 224 -9.96 13.49 -4.77
CA GLY A 224 -10.70 13.54 -6.03
C GLY A 224 -10.05 12.80 -7.21
N VAL A 225 -8.93 12.10 -7.00
CA VAL A 225 -8.23 11.34 -8.05
C VAL A 225 -8.97 10.04 -8.41
N HIS A 226 -9.55 9.37 -7.41
CA HIS A 226 -10.37 8.15 -7.56
C HIS A 226 -9.70 6.97 -8.29
N THR A 227 -8.38 6.93 -8.31
CA THR A 227 -7.56 5.83 -8.83
C THR A 227 -6.19 5.86 -8.15
N THR A 228 -5.37 4.82 -8.34
CA THR A 228 -3.97 4.87 -7.88
C THR A 228 -3.19 5.98 -8.58
N THR A 229 -2.14 6.46 -7.95
CA THR A 229 -1.21 7.46 -8.49
C THR A 229 0.21 6.88 -8.56
N PRO A 230 1.10 7.45 -9.38
CA PRO A 230 2.52 7.16 -9.30
C PRO A 230 3.01 7.27 -7.86
N VAL A 231 3.85 6.33 -7.43
CA VAL A 231 4.40 6.36 -6.06
C VAL A 231 5.12 7.68 -5.78
N GLY A 232 4.91 8.23 -4.58
CA GLY A 232 5.52 9.49 -4.16
C GLY A 232 4.85 10.76 -4.71
N ALA A 233 3.72 10.67 -5.42
CA ALA A 233 3.02 11.82 -5.99
C ALA A 233 2.37 12.74 -4.93
N PHE A 234 2.33 12.33 -3.67
CA PHE A 234 1.84 13.12 -2.53
C PHE A 234 2.98 13.40 -1.53
N PRO A 235 3.98 14.24 -1.89
CA PRO A 235 5.18 14.45 -1.08
C PRO A 235 4.91 15.09 0.28
N ALA A 236 3.82 15.84 0.46
CA ALA A 236 3.39 16.37 1.75
C ALA A 236 3.05 15.26 2.75
N GLY A 237 2.65 14.07 2.27
CA GLY A 237 2.35 12.87 3.06
C GLY A 237 3.54 12.01 3.42
N ARG A 238 4.76 12.46 3.16
CA ARG A 238 5.99 11.72 3.48
C ARG A 238 6.09 11.44 4.97
N ALA A 239 6.25 10.17 5.33
CA ALA A 239 6.38 9.71 6.70
C ALA A 239 7.72 10.16 7.34
N PRO A 240 7.83 10.15 8.69
CA PRO A 240 8.98 10.70 9.42
C PRO A 240 10.34 10.13 9.01
N PHE A 241 10.40 8.84 8.71
CA PHE A 241 11.64 8.18 8.30
C PHE A 241 11.88 8.21 6.79
N GLY A 242 10.98 8.83 6.02
CA GLY A 242 11.19 9.08 4.60
C GLY A 242 10.38 8.20 3.64
N ALA A 243 9.58 7.26 4.13
CA ALA A 243 8.68 6.47 3.29
C ALA A 243 7.52 7.33 2.75
N TYR A 244 7.11 7.06 1.52
CA TYR A 244 5.99 7.72 0.84
C TYR A 244 4.77 6.79 0.82
N ASP A 245 3.60 7.36 0.57
CA ASP A 245 2.33 6.65 0.40
C ASP A 245 1.94 5.75 1.59
N MET A 246 2.43 6.06 2.82
CA MET A 246 1.99 5.37 4.04
C MET A 246 0.60 5.84 4.50
N GLY A 247 0.01 6.79 3.83
CA GLY A 247 -1.37 7.21 3.95
C GLY A 247 -1.97 7.41 2.58
N GLY A 248 -3.01 6.64 2.22
CA GLY A 248 -3.66 6.70 0.91
C GLY A 248 -2.98 5.88 -0.18
N ASN A 249 -3.37 6.09 -1.40
CA ASN A 249 -3.01 5.35 -2.61
C ASN A 249 -3.54 3.91 -2.59
N VAL A 250 -2.91 2.98 -1.88
CA VAL A 250 -3.42 1.63 -1.62
C VAL A 250 -3.27 1.28 -0.14
N GLU A 251 -4.19 0.49 0.40
CA GLU A 251 -3.97 -0.15 1.70
C GLU A 251 -2.85 -1.18 1.57
N GLU A 252 -2.13 -1.44 2.65
CA GLU A 252 -0.94 -2.28 2.62
C GLU A 252 -1.04 -3.43 3.61
N PHE A 253 -0.95 -4.67 3.11
CA PHE A 253 -0.82 -5.84 3.96
C PHE A 253 0.42 -5.77 4.84
N THR A 254 0.26 -6.15 6.10
CA THR A 254 1.35 -6.41 7.05
C THR A 254 1.64 -7.90 7.18
N ALA A 255 2.62 -8.28 7.98
CA ALA A 255 2.92 -9.69 8.25
C ALA A 255 1.91 -10.36 9.19
N ASP A 256 1.08 -9.56 9.89
CA ASP A 256 0.25 -10.05 10.98
C ASP A 256 -1.19 -10.29 10.55
N ASP A 257 -1.77 -11.38 11.07
CA ASP A 257 -3.20 -11.59 11.03
C ASP A 257 -3.88 -10.82 12.18
N TYR A 258 -5.14 -10.46 12.00
CA TYR A 258 -5.87 -9.75 13.01
C TYR A 258 -6.00 -10.58 14.30
N ALA A 259 -5.50 -10.00 15.38
CA ALA A 259 -5.70 -10.43 16.75
C ALA A 259 -5.90 -9.19 17.63
N PRO A 260 -6.61 -9.29 18.77
CA PRO A 260 -6.69 -8.17 19.72
C PRO A 260 -5.30 -7.81 20.24
N TYR A 261 -5.08 -6.55 20.50
CA TYR A 261 -3.85 -6.12 21.18
C TYR A 261 -3.79 -6.67 22.62
N PRO A 262 -2.59 -6.79 23.23
CA PRO A 262 -2.46 -7.26 24.60
C PRO A 262 -3.36 -6.47 25.57
N GLY A 263 -4.25 -7.17 26.27
CA GLY A 263 -5.25 -6.58 27.16
C GLY A 263 -6.49 -6.01 26.47
N GLY A 264 -6.57 -6.08 25.14
CA GLY A 264 -7.75 -5.68 24.37
C GLY A 264 -8.76 -6.80 24.18
N GLU A 265 -9.93 -6.43 23.70
CA GLU A 265 -11.00 -7.37 23.38
C GLU A 265 -10.99 -7.73 21.89
N HIS A 266 -11.38 -8.98 21.57
CA HIS A 266 -11.61 -9.37 20.18
C HIS A 266 -12.88 -8.72 19.66
N VAL A 267 -12.75 -7.87 18.66
CA VAL A 267 -13.89 -7.21 18.02
C VAL A 267 -14.33 -8.00 16.79
N ALA A 268 -15.50 -8.63 16.88
CA ALA A 268 -16.15 -9.28 15.76
C ALA A 268 -16.88 -8.21 14.92
N ASP A 269 -16.14 -7.52 14.05
CA ASP A 269 -16.72 -6.61 13.08
C ASP A 269 -17.08 -7.34 11.77
N HIS A 270 -17.61 -6.60 10.80
CA HIS A 270 -18.01 -7.14 9.50
C HIS A 270 -16.89 -7.87 8.73
N LEU A 271 -15.62 -7.56 8.98
CA LEU A 271 -14.49 -8.30 8.38
C LEU A 271 -14.35 -9.67 9.02
N VAL A 272 -14.37 -9.74 10.37
CA VAL A 272 -14.33 -11.01 11.10
C VAL A 272 -15.53 -11.87 10.76
N GLU A 273 -16.74 -11.27 10.71
CA GLU A 273 -17.97 -11.99 10.34
C GLU A 273 -17.94 -12.55 8.93
N SER A 274 -17.34 -11.83 7.98
CA SER A 274 -17.28 -12.23 6.57
C SER A 274 -16.16 -13.19 6.25
N MET A 275 -15.02 -13.08 6.92
CA MET A 275 -13.78 -13.78 6.56
C MET A 275 -13.25 -14.71 7.65
N GLY A 276 -13.71 -14.56 8.90
CA GLY A 276 -13.14 -15.23 10.06
C GLY A 276 -11.78 -14.62 10.43
N ALA A 277 -10.70 -15.23 9.97
CA ALA A 277 -9.35 -14.65 10.08
C ALA A 277 -9.02 -13.81 8.84
N TYR A 278 -8.32 -12.70 9.02
CA TYR A 278 -7.85 -11.87 7.92
C TYR A 278 -6.49 -11.24 8.23
N ARG A 279 -5.71 -11.00 7.18
CA ARG A 279 -4.45 -10.26 7.24
C ARG A 279 -4.72 -8.78 7.49
N VAL A 280 -4.05 -8.18 8.47
CA VAL A 280 -4.15 -6.74 8.75
C VAL A 280 -3.62 -5.95 7.55
N ALA A 281 -4.40 -4.94 7.16
CA ALA A 281 -4.01 -3.92 6.20
C ALA A 281 -4.05 -2.53 6.84
N ARG A 282 -3.17 -1.64 6.39
CA ARG A 282 -2.94 -0.31 6.96
C ARG A 282 -2.90 0.75 5.86
N GLY A 283 -3.10 2.01 6.25
CA GLY A 283 -2.81 3.19 5.45
C GLY A 283 -3.96 3.77 4.64
N GLY A 284 -5.04 3.05 4.43
CA GLY A 284 -6.14 3.52 3.58
C GLY A 284 -5.79 3.59 2.09
N SER A 285 -6.73 4.00 1.25
CA SER A 285 -6.54 4.00 -0.21
C SER A 285 -7.32 5.11 -0.89
N PHE A 286 -7.07 5.29 -2.19
CA PHE A 286 -7.77 6.27 -3.04
C PHE A 286 -9.30 6.13 -3.03
N SER A 287 -9.82 4.96 -2.69
CA SER A 287 -11.26 4.68 -2.64
C SER A 287 -11.86 4.89 -1.25
N ARG A 288 -11.05 5.18 -0.24
CA ARG A 288 -11.44 5.30 1.17
C ARG A 288 -11.31 6.73 1.67
N PHE A 289 -12.09 7.04 2.71
CA PHE A 289 -11.97 8.31 3.43
C PHE A 289 -10.70 8.36 4.27
N GLY A 290 -10.29 9.57 4.60
CA GLY A 290 -9.04 9.85 5.32
C GLY A 290 -8.94 9.26 6.74
N ASP A 291 -10.03 8.72 7.32
CA ASP A 291 -9.98 8.00 8.59
C ASP A 291 -9.04 6.78 8.54
N LEU A 292 -8.99 6.10 7.38
CA LEU A 292 -8.11 4.94 7.19
C LEU A 292 -6.62 5.32 7.03
N THR A 293 -6.29 6.59 6.79
CA THR A 293 -4.90 7.06 6.76
C THR A 293 -4.31 7.34 8.13
N ARG A 294 -5.12 7.27 9.20
CA ARG A 294 -4.62 7.36 10.58
C ARG A 294 -3.63 6.22 10.84
N THR A 295 -2.47 6.56 11.40
CA THR A 295 -1.38 5.60 11.60
C THR A 295 -1.76 4.42 12.51
N ARG A 296 -2.75 4.59 13.39
CA ARG A 296 -3.24 3.57 14.32
C ARG A 296 -4.41 2.74 13.75
N ARG A 297 -4.98 3.17 12.60
CA ARG A 297 -6.18 2.54 12.03
C ARG A 297 -5.87 1.13 11.53
N ARG A 298 -6.57 0.14 12.07
CA ARG A 298 -6.47 -1.27 11.70
C ARG A 298 -7.61 -1.66 10.75
N HIS A 299 -7.27 -2.28 9.65
CA HIS A 299 -8.24 -2.71 8.64
C HIS A 299 -7.80 -4.04 8.00
N GLY A 300 -8.52 -4.51 6.98
CA GLY A 300 -8.20 -5.70 6.20
C GLY A 300 -8.89 -5.65 4.84
N ALA A 301 -8.52 -6.54 3.93
CA ALA A 301 -9.15 -6.64 2.64
C ALA A 301 -10.60 -7.12 2.81
N PHE A 302 -11.57 -6.29 2.41
CA PHE A 302 -12.96 -6.74 2.32
C PHE A 302 -13.14 -7.68 1.12
N PRO A 303 -13.95 -8.73 1.21
CA PRO A 303 -14.18 -9.62 0.08
C PRO A 303 -14.72 -8.85 -1.12
N GLY A 304 -13.98 -8.90 -2.22
CA GLY A 304 -14.39 -8.27 -3.46
C GLY A 304 -13.21 -8.02 -4.40
N PRO A 305 -13.43 -8.11 -5.71
CA PRO A 305 -12.35 -8.11 -6.70
C PRO A 305 -11.67 -6.75 -6.89
N LEU A 306 -12.28 -5.66 -6.40
CA LEU A 306 -11.80 -4.29 -6.59
C LEU A 306 -11.34 -3.62 -5.30
N TYR A 307 -10.97 -4.42 -4.29
CA TYR A 307 -10.44 -3.85 -3.06
C TYR A 307 -8.94 -3.53 -3.24
N PRO A 308 -8.52 -2.26 -3.19
CA PRO A 308 -7.18 -1.86 -3.58
C PRO A 308 -6.16 -2.06 -2.45
N VAL A 309 -5.95 -3.31 -2.02
CA VAL A 309 -4.91 -3.67 -1.06
C VAL A 309 -3.69 -4.17 -1.80
N GLY A 310 -2.57 -3.52 -1.55
CA GLY A 310 -1.23 -3.87 -1.98
C GLY A 310 -0.35 -4.16 -0.79
N PHE A 311 0.95 -3.85 -0.88
CA PHE A 311 1.90 -4.05 0.22
C PHE A 311 3.20 -3.30 -0.03
N ARG A 312 3.99 -3.15 1.03
CA ARG A 312 5.41 -2.77 0.95
C ARG A 312 6.30 -3.78 1.64
N LEU A 313 7.59 -3.69 1.38
CA LEU A 313 8.58 -4.59 1.95
C LEU A 313 9.29 -3.94 3.14
N ALA A 314 9.81 -4.80 4.00
CA ALA A 314 10.78 -4.49 5.02
C ALA A 314 11.93 -5.50 5.00
N THR A 315 13.03 -5.16 5.63
CA THR A 315 14.17 -6.05 5.84
C THR A 315 14.91 -5.66 7.12
N SER A 316 15.53 -6.64 7.77
CA SER A 316 16.35 -6.40 8.96
C SER A 316 17.81 -6.04 8.62
N GLU A 317 18.20 -6.17 7.37
CA GLU A 317 19.56 -5.90 6.88
C GLU A 317 19.52 -4.78 5.85
N ARG A 318 20.56 -3.93 5.84
CA ARG A 318 20.69 -2.87 4.83
C ARG A 318 20.95 -3.50 3.46
N PRO A 319 20.04 -3.31 2.49
CA PRO A 319 20.32 -3.75 1.12
C PRO A 319 21.52 -3.01 0.53
N SER A 320 22.36 -3.75 -0.18
CA SER A 320 23.61 -3.24 -0.79
C SER A 320 23.42 -3.01 -2.30
#